data_a57698aa63eed362781a78f859d54114
#
_entry.id   a57698aa63eed362781a78f859d54114
#
_cell.length_a   1.000
_cell.length_b   1.000
_cell.length_c   1.000
_cell.angle_alpha   90.00
_cell.angle_beta   90.00
_cell.angle_gamma   90.00
#
_symmetry.space_group_name_H-M   'P 1'
#
loop_
_entity.id
_entity.type
_entity.pdbx_description
1 polymer ?
#
loop_
_entity_poly.entity_id
_entity_poly.type
_entity_poly.pdbx_seq_one_letter_code
_entity_poly.pdbx_strand_id
1 'polypeptide(L)'
;ILGKLLGNMAFQTGMSSTITSRFFGFGLKGSSIGAAIFTFMILGFLALESALLYEGTLLMFNWVDNWPNRILLYGLMTIAWILLAIFGLKLALRASGLLTVVTLLVSMYMIIQLYVVGNANPMAVFTTPGLVPGSFVNKLEVAIAIMGATAGTISLVTADFARYCRTKKDVTILAIAGPLTQNFIMTILGALIVI
;
A
#
# COMPACT_ATOMS: atom_id res chain seq x y z
N ILE A 1 11.38 11.34 -5.53
CA ILE A 1 11.60 12.30 -6.62
C ILE A 1 10.49 12.19 -7.65
N LEU A 2 10.24 10.99 -8.25
CA LEU A 2 9.21 10.79 -9.28
C LEU A 2 7.81 11.22 -8.82
N GLY A 3 7.39 10.79 -7.62
CA GLY A 3 6.09 11.17 -7.04
C GLY A 3 5.92 12.69 -6.90
N LYS A 4 6.98 13.42 -6.54
CA LYS A 4 6.94 14.89 -6.46
C LYS A 4 6.81 15.53 -7.84
N LEU A 5 7.51 15.02 -8.84
CA LEU A 5 7.42 15.55 -10.21
C LEU A 5 6.01 15.35 -10.78
N LEU A 6 5.50 14.11 -10.74
CA LEU A 6 4.15 13.78 -11.21
C LEU A 6 3.08 14.48 -10.38
N GLY A 7 3.26 14.55 -9.07
CA GLY A 7 2.36 15.26 -8.17
C GLY A 7 2.29 16.77 -8.45
N ASN A 8 3.41 17.42 -8.72
CA ASN A 8 3.41 18.83 -9.10
C ASN A 8 2.69 19.08 -10.44
N MET A 9 2.86 18.18 -11.42
CA MET A 9 2.12 18.26 -12.69
C MET A 9 0.62 18.11 -12.45
N ALA A 10 0.23 17.11 -11.67
CA ALA A 10 -1.18 16.88 -11.34
C ALA A 10 -1.79 18.04 -10.53
N PHE A 11 -1.05 18.62 -9.61
CA PHE A 11 -1.46 19.81 -8.84
C PHE A 11 -1.68 21.03 -9.73
N GLN A 12 -0.79 21.27 -10.71
CA GLN A 12 -0.91 22.42 -11.61
C GLN A 12 -2.01 22.25 -12.66
N THR A 13 -2.24 21.03 -13.12
CA THR A 13 -3.20 20.74 -14.22
C THR A 13 -4.55 20.29 -13.72
N GLY A 14 -4.67 19.86 -12.47
CA GLY A 14 -5.87 19.24 -11.92
C GLY A 14 -6.19 17.84 -12.51
N MET A 15 -5.29 17.28 -13.34
CA MET A 15 -5.50 16.04 -14.05
C MET A 15 -4.95 14.84 -13.27
N SER A 16 -5.60 13.67 -13.43
CA SER A 16 -5.09 12.39 -12.92
C SER A 16 -3.87 11.92 -13.73
N SER A 17 -3.12 10.96 -13.20
CA SER A 17 -1.97 10.35 -13.87
C SER A 17 -2.33 9.81 -15.26
N THR A 18 -3.45 9.11 -15.36
CA THR A 18 -3.95 8.53 -16.62
C THR A 18 -4.37 9.58 -17.64
N ILE A 19 -4.97 10.70 -17.21
CA ILE A 19 -5.33 11.82 -18.11
C ILE A 19 -4.08 12.56 -18.54
N THR A 20 -3.14 12.82 -17.63
CA THR A 20 -1.87 13.49 -17.94
C THR A 20 -1.08 12.71 -19.00
N SER A 21 -1.05 11.39 -18.92
CA SER A 21 -0.36 10.54 -19.90
C SER A 21 -0.93 10.68 -21.33
N ARG A 22 -2.20 11.02 -21.46
CA ARG A 22 -2.87 11.27 -22.75
C ARG A 22 -2.30 12.48 -23.48
N PHE A 23 -2.00 13.55 -22.74
CA PHE A 23 -1.53 14.80 -23.31
C PHE A 23 -0.01 14.85 -23.48
N PHE A 24 0.74 14.19 -22.61
CA PHE A 24 2.20 14.33 -22.52
C PHE A 24 3.02 13.16 -23.07
N GLY A 25 2.40 12.11 -23.62
CA GLY A 25 3.21 11.00 -24.12
C GLY A 25 2.49 10.01 -25.03
N PHE A 26 1.40 9.43 -24.57
CA PHE A 26 0.83 8.24 -25.20
C PHE A 26 -0.33 8.52 -26.16
N GLY A 27 -0.86 9.74 -26.21
CA GLY A 27 -2.06 10.05 -26.97
C GLY A 27 -3.30 9.29 -26.48
N LEU A 28 -4.41 9.42 -27.24
CA LEU A 28 -5.71 8.83 -26.85
C LEU A 28 -5.66 7.30 -26.76
N LYS A 29 -5.12 6.62 -27.77
CA LYS A 29 -5.07 5.16 -27.83
C LYS A 29 -4.09 4.58 -26.81
N GLY A 30 -2.89 5.13 -26.72
CA GLY A 30 -1.87 4.65 -25.79
C GLY A 30 -2.25 4.88 -24.33
N SER A 31 -2.89 5.99 -24.00
CA SER A 31 -3.37 6.24 -22.63
C SER A 31 -4.49 5.29 -22.21
N SER A 32 -5.32 4.82 -23.14
CA SER A 32 -6.36 3.82 -22.84
C SER A 32 -5.75 2.46 -22.49
N ILE A 33 -4.68 2.06 -23.20
CA ILE A 33 -3.92 0.85 -22.87
C ILE A 33 -3.24 1.01 -21.51
N GLY A 34 -2.58 2.14 -21.27
CA GLY A 34 -1.94 2.44 -19.98
C GLY A 34 -2.95 2.43 -18.83
N ALA A 35 -4.15 2.99 -19.02
CA ALA A 35 -5.22 2.97 -18.02
C ALA A 35 -5.72 1.54 -17.74
N ALA A 36 -5.85 0.70 -18.76
CA ALA A 36 -6.24 -0.70 -18.59
C ALA A 36 -5.19 -1.50 -17.80
N ILE A 37 -3.91 -1.32 -18.12
CA ILE A 37 -2.79 -1.95 -17.38
C ILE A 37 -2.79 -1.49 -15.92
N PHE A 38 -2.93 -0.18 -15.69
CA PHE A 38 -2.98 0.39 -14.33
C PHE A 38 -4.17 -0.16 -13.54
N THR A 39 -5.35 -0.24 -14.16
CA THR A 39 -6.55 -0.81 -13.54
C THR A 39 -6.31 -2.27 -13.15
N PHE A 40 -5.75 -3.07 -14.06
CA PHE A 40 -5.44 -4.48 -13.78
C PHE A 40 -4.45 -4.62 -12.60
N MET A 41 -3.43 -3.77 -12.57
CA MET A 41 -2.47 -3.74 -11.46
C MET A 41 -3.15 -3.40 -10.12
N ILE A 42 -4.00 -2.39 -10.07
CA ILE A 42 -4.71 -2.01 -8.84
C ILE A 42 -5.69 -3.11 -8.38
N LEU A 43 -6.38 -3.77 -9.30
CA LEU A 43 -7.22 -4.92 -8.97
C LEU A 43 -6.40 -6.10 -8.42
N GLY A 44 -5.20 -6.34 -8.95
CA GLY A 44 -4.27 -7.33 -8.41
C GLY A 44 -3.84 -7.02 -6.98
N PHE A 45 -3.49 -5.77 -6.67
CA PHE A 45 -3.20 -5.34 -5.30
C PHE A 45 -4.40 -5.50 -4.38
N LEU A 46 -5.61 -5.11 -4.82
CA LEU A 46 -6.83 -5.26 -4.04
C LEU A 46 -7.11 -6.74 -3.71
N ALA A 47 -6.90 -7.63 -4.67
CA ALA A 47 -7.05 -9.06 -4.45
C ALA A 47 -6.05 -9.61 -3.43
N LEU A 48 -4.79 -9.20 -3.53
CA LEU A 48 -3.73 -9.59 -2.60
C LEU A 48 -4.01 -9.08 -1.18
N GLU A 49 -4.37 -7.82 -1.03
CA GLU A 49 -4.72 -7.23 0.28
C GLU A 49 -5.96 -7.90 0.89
N SER A 50 -6.95 -8.23 0.05
CA SER A 50 -8.14 -8.94 0.50
C SER A 50 -7.82 -10.37 0.95
N ALA A 51 -6.88 -11.06 0.29
CA ALA A 51 -6.41 -12.37 0.69
C ALA A 51 -5.69 -12.32 2.04
N LEU A 52 -4.78 -11.37 2.23
CA LEU A 52 -4.08 -11.17 3.51
C LEU A 52 -5.05 -10.85 4.65
N LEU A 53 -6.03 -9.99 4.39
CA LEU A 53 -7.05 -9.64 5.37
C LEU A 53 -7.95 -10.85 5.71
N TYR A 54 -8.26 -11.69 4.71
CA TYR A 54 -8.99 -12.95 4.91
C TYR A 54 -8.21 -13.90 5.84
N GLU A 55 -6.95 -14.19 5.50
CA GLU A 55 -6.10 -15.07 6.31
C GLU A 55 -5.91 -14.52 7.72
N GLY A 56 -5.64 -13.23 7.87
CA GLY A 56 -5.52 -12.57 9.16
C GLY A 56 -6.80 -12.68 9.99
N THR A 57 -7.98 -12.58 9.36
CA THR A 57 -9.27 -12.74 10.04
C THR A 57 -9.48 -14.17 10.51
N LEU A 58 -9.16 -15.18 9.69
CA LEU A 58 -9.24 -16.58 10.09
C LEU A 58 -8.36 -16.87 11.32
N LEU A 59 -7.12 -16.37 11.31
CA LEU A 59 -6.19 -16.53 12.42
C LEU A 59 -6.70 -15.83 13.69
N MET A 60 -7.20 -14.60 13.57
CA MET A 60 -7.67 -13.81 14.71
C MET A 60 -8.87 -14.46 15.43
N PHE A 61 -9.80 -15.03 14.67
CA PHE A 61 -11.00 -15.65 15.21
C PHE A 61 -10.90 -17.18 15.33
N ASN A 62 -9.75 -17.74 14.99
CA ASN A 62 -9.52 -19.19 14.96
C ASN A 62 -10.57 -19.94 14.11
N TRP A 63 -10.93 -19.34 12.98
CA TRP A 63 -11.91 -19.90 12.06
C TRP A 63 -11.24 -20.87 11.09
N VAL A 64 -11.97 -21.91 10.71
CA VAL A 64 -11.50 -22.88 9.71
C VAL A 64 -11.71 -22.29 8.31
N ASP A 65 -10.72 -22.51 7.43
CA ASP A 65 -10.84 -22.17 6.01
C ASP A 65 -11.85 -23.10 5.34
N ASN A 66 -13.02 -22.58 5.04
CA ASN A 66 -14.10 -23.28 4.36
C ASN A 66 -14.88 -22.32 3.42
N TRP A 67 -15.65 -22.93 2.51
CA TRP A 67 -16.43 -22.16 1.53
C TRP A 67 -17.38 -21.11 2.14
N PRO A 68 -18.16 -21.39 3.18
CA PRO A 68 -19.01 -20.38 3.82
C PRO A 68 -18.24 -19.19 4.33
N ASN A 69 -17.11 -19.39 5.02
CA ASN A 69 -16.27 -18.31 5.55
C ASN A 69 -15.62 -17.50 4.42
N ARG A 70 -15.20 -18.16 3.31
CA ARG A 70 -14.70 -17.46 2.12
C ARG A 70 -15.76 -16.55 1.53
N ILE A 71 -16.95 -17.06 1.28
CA ILE A 71 -18.05 -16.26 0.69
C ILE A 71 -18.43 -15.13 1.64
N LEU A 72 -18.53 -15.37 2.93
CA LEU A 72 -18.89 -14.35 3.91
C LEU A 72 -17.85 -13.22 3.95
N LEU A 73 -16.58 -13.56 4.15
CA LEU A 73 -15.53 -12.55 4.33
C LEU A 73 -15.22 -11.79 3.02
N TYR A 74 -15.01 -12.50 1.90
CA TYR A 74 -14.79 -11.82 0.62
C TYR A 74 -16.02 -11.03 0.16
N GLY A 75 -17.23 -11.53 0.42
CA GLY A 75 -18.47 -10.81 0.12
C GLY A 75 -18.57 -9.52 0.94
N LEU A 76 -18.31 -9.58 2.23
CA LEU A 76 -18.32 -8.41 3.11
C LEU A 76 -17.26 -7.38 2.69
N MET A 77 -16.02 -7.83 2.41
CA MET A 77 -14.94 -6.98 1.93
C MET A 77 -15.30 -6.32 0.60
N THR A 78 -15.83 -7.09 -0.35
CA THR A 78 -16.24 -6.58 -1.65
C THR A 78 -17.30 -5.48 -1.52
N ILE A 79 -18.31 -5.71 -0.67
CA ILE A 79 -19.34 -4.69 -0.39
C ILE A 79 -18.71 -3.44 0.22
N ALA A 80 -17.78 -3.60 1.18
CA ALA A 80 -17.08 -2.47 1.80
C ALA A 80 -16.29 -1.65 0.77
N TRP A 81 -15.54 -2.32 -0.13
CA TRP A 81 -14.79 -1.66 -1.20
C TRP A 81 -15.70 -0.94 -2.20
N ILE A 82 -16.83 -1.55 -2.58
CA ILE A 82 -17.82 -0.93 -3.47
C ILE A 82 -18.42 0.32 -2.80
N LEU A 83 -18.80 0.24 -1.53
CA LEU A 83 -19.34 1.40 -0.80
C LEU A 83 -18.31 2.53 -0.72
N LEU A 84 -17.04 2.22 -0.39
CA LEU A 84 -15.98 3.22 -0.39
C LEU A 84 -15.78 3.87 -1.77
N ALA A 85 -15.86 3.08 -2.83
CA ALA A 85 -15.75 3.59 -4.20
C ALA A 85 -16.94 4.50 -4.59
N ILE A 86 -18.17 4.14 -4.21
CA ILE A 86 -19.37 4.92 -4.48
C ILE A 86 -19.41 6.24 -3.72
N PHE A 87 -19.10 6.21 -2.42
CA PHE A 87 -19.09 7.40 -1.57
C PHE A 87 -17.87 8.31 -1.79
N GLY A 88 -16.92 7.84 -2.60
CA GLY A 88 -15.85 8.67 -3.16
C GLY A 88 -14.70 8.96 -2.21
N LEU A 89 -13.75 9.76 -2.74
CA LEU A 89 -12.45 10.06 -2.12
C LEU A 89 -12.56 10.60 -0.68
N LYS A 90 -13.56 11.40 -0.38
CA LYS A 90 -13.69 12.03 0.95
C LYS A 90 -13.93 11.00 2.07
N LEU A 91 -14.74 9.99 1.81
CA LEU A 91 -14.97 8.90 2.76
C LEU A 91 -13.74 8.00 2.86
N ALA A 92 -13.16 7.65 1.72
CA ALA A 92 -11.93 6.84 1.67
C ALA A 92 -10.78 7.47 2.45
N LEU A 93 -10.56 8.79 2.31
CA LEU A 93 -9.51 9.51 3.05
C LEU A 93 -9.80 9.54 4.57
N ARG A 94 -11.05 9.71 4.98
CA ARG A 94 -11.40 9.66 6.41
C ARG A 94 -11.22 8.26 6.98
N ALA A 95 -11.68 7.23 6.27
CA ALA A 95 -11.53 5.84 6.68
C ALA A 95 -10.06 5.44 6.76
N SER A 96 -9.24 5.78 5.76
CA SER A 96 -7.81 5.47 5.75
C SER A 96 -7.06 6.17 6.88
N GLY A 97 -7.40 7.44 7.21
CA GLY A 97 -6.80 8.14 8.34
C GLY A 97 -7.10 7.45 9.67
N LEU A 98 -8.35 7.07 9.91
CA LEU A 98 -8.72 6.31 11.10
C LEU A 98 -8.00 4.96 11.18
N LEU A 99 -8.01 4.21 10.08
CA LEU A 99 -7.35 2.90 9.99
C LEU A 99 -5.85 3.00 10.22
N THR A 100 -5.19 4.04 9.70
CA THR A 100 -3.76 4.27 9.94
C THR A 100 -3.46 4.45 11.44
N VAL A 101 -4.26 5.24 12.15
CA VAL A 101 -4.08 5.43 13.61
C VAL A 101 -4.31 4.09 14.34
N VAL A 102 -5.36 3.36 14.01
CA VAL A 102 -5.63 2.04 14.61
C VAL A 102 -4.49 1.08 14.35
N THR A 103 -3.99 1.00 13.11
CA THR A 103 -2.86 0.12 12.74
C THR A 103 -1.60 0.47 13.53
N LEU A 104 -1.28 1.75 13.68
CA LEU A 104 -0.12 2.19 14.49
C LEU A 104 -0.27 1.81 15.96
N LEU A 105 -1.44 1.99 16.54
CA LEU A 105 -1.71 1.60 17.94
C LEU A 105 -1.61 0.09 18.13
N VAL A 106 -2.19 -0.69 17.24
CA VAL A 106 -2.11 -2.16 17.29
C VAL A 106 -0.67 -2.64 17.10
N SER A 107 0.06 -2.08 16.14
CA SER A 107 1.48 -2.42 15.93
C SER A 107 2.32 -2.09 17.15
N MET A 108 2.09 -0.94 17.78
CA MET A 108 2.79 -0.55 19.00
C MET A 108 2.46 -1.48 20.17
N TYR A 109 1.18 -1.87 20.32
CA TYR A 109 0.77 -2.86 21.31
C TYR A 109 1.45 -4.21 21.08
N MET A 110 1.49 -4.70 19.84
CA MET A 110 2.16 -5.97 19.50
C MET A 110 3.65 -5.94 19.80
N ILE A 111 4.35 -4.82 19.52
CA ILE A 111 5.76 -4.65 19.85
C ILE A 111 5.97 -4.69 21.36
N ILE A 112 5.14 -3.99 22.14
CA ILE A 112 5.22 -4.01 23.60
C ILE A 112 5.01 -5.44 24.14
N GLN A 113 3.98 -6.14 23.65
CA GLN A 113 3.71 -7.53 24.04
C GLN A 113 4.89 -8.46 23.71
N LEU A 114 5.46 -8.32 22.54
CA LEU A 114 6.52 -9.22 22.08
C LEU A 114 7.85 -8.96 22.83
N TYR A 115 8.27 -7.70 22.97
CA TYR A 115 9.59 -7.36 23.47
C TYR A 115 9.63 -7.05 24.97
N VAL A 116 8.57 -6.50 25.55
CA VAL A 116 8.53 -6.16 26.96
C VAL A 116 7.97 -7.33 27.79
N VAL A 117 6.90 -7.95 27.34
CA VAL A 117 6.25 -9.05 28.06
C VAL A 117 6.87 -10.39 27.66
N GLY A 118 7.08 -10.63 26.36
CA GLY A 118 7.63 -11.87 25.81
C GLY A 118 9.15 -11.99 25.88
N ASN A 119 9.87 -10.91 26.26
CA ASN A 119 11.35 -10.87 26.30
C ASN A 119 12.03 -11.29 24.99
N ALA A 120 11.38 -11.05 23.84
CA ALA A 120 11.98 -11.35 22.55
C ALA A 120 13.20 -10.45 22.30
N ASN A 121 14.20 -10.97 21.59
CA ASN A 121 15.42 -10.21 21.29
C ASN A 121 15.23 -9.36 20.01
N PRO A 122 15.18 -8.00 20.09
CA PRO A 122 15.03 -7.16 18.90
C PRO A 122 16.16 -7.34 17.87
N MET A 123 17.34 -7.78 18.29
CA MET A 123 18.46 -8.03 17.38
C MET A 123 18.28 -9.27 16.53
N ALA A 124 17.33 -10.15 16.86
CA ALA A 124 17.00 -11.33 16.06
C ALA A 124 16.58 -10.95 14.62
N VAL A 125 15.96 -9.78 14.42
CA VAL A 125 15.63 -9.24 13.08
C VAL A 125 16.85 -9.22 12.15
N PHE A 126 18.02 -8.88 12.66
CA PHE A 126 19.25 -8.75 11.87
C PHE A 126 20.03 -10.06 11.75
N THR A 127 19.77 -11.02 12.62
CA THR A 127 20.51 -12.30 12.68
C THR A 127 19.71 -13.45 12.08
N THR A 128 18.39 -13.33 11.98
CA THR A 128 17.53 -14.36 11.37
C THR A 128 17.76 -14.43 9.86
N PRO A 129 17.99 -15.62 9.29
CA PRO A 129 18.15 -15.77 7.85
C PRO A 129 16.90 -15.28 7.13
N GLY A 130 17.07 -14.43 6.09
CA GLY A 130 15.95 -13.95 5.28
C GLY A 130 15.26 -15.10 4.54
N LEU A 131 13.96 -14.93 4.29
CA LEU A 131 13.10 -15.92 3.59
C LEU A 131 13.52 -16.14 2.12
N VAL A 132 14.25 -15.22 1.52
CA VAL A 132 14.71 -15.35 0.13
C VAL A 132 15.96 -16.23 0.08
N PRO A 133 15.87 -17.44 -0.49
CA PRO A 133 17.01 -18.33 -0.65
C PRO A 133 17.96 -17.82 -1.73
N GLY A 134 19.22 -18.20 -1.65
CA GLY A 134 20.19 -17.93 -2.70
C GLY A 134 21.31 -16.96 -2.31
N SER A 135 22.13 -16.60 -3.30
CA SER A 135 23.28 -15.71 -3.16
C SER A 135 22.86 -14.28 -2.84
N PHE A 136 23.81 -13.45 -2.41
CA PHE A 136 23.59 -12.02 -2.19
C PHE A 136 23.01 -11.33 -3.45
N VAL A 137 23.45 -11.74 -4.63
CA VAL A 137 22.97 -11.16 -5.91
C VAL A 137 21.48 -11.44 -6.10
N ASN A 138 21.02 -12.68 -5.87
CA ASN A 138 19.59 -13.02 -5.97
C ASN A 138 18.75 -12.23 -4.97
N LYS A 139 19.22 -12.06 -3.75
CA LYS A 139 18.53 -11.25 -2.72
C LYS A 139 18.44 -9.79 -3.13
N LEU A 140 19.52 -9.25 -3.70
CA LEU A 140 19.57 -7.87 -4.19
C LEU A 140 18.63 -7.67 -5.38
N GLU A 141 18.57 -8.61 -6.31
CA GLU A 141 17.66 -8.58 -7.47
C GLU A 141 16.19 -8.53 -7.01
N VAL A 142 15.79 -9.41 -6.10
CA VAL A 142 14.44 -9.41 -5.53
C VAL A 142 14.14 -8.10 -4.81
N ALA A 143 15.07 -7.58 -4.03
CA ALA A 143 14.90 -6.31 -3.33
C ALA A 143 14.73 -5.13 -4.30
N ILE A 144 15.53 -5.07 -5.36
CA ILE A 144 15.42 -4.03 -6.40
C ILE A 144 14.10 -4.15 -7.14
N ALA A 145 13.65 -5.37 -7.48
CA ALA A 145 12.38 -5.59 -8.14
C ALA A 145 11.19 -5.11 -7.30
N ILE A 146 11.17 -5.46 -6.01
CA ILE A 146 10.12 -5.01 -5.08
C ILE A 146 10.14 -3.49 -4.91
N MET A 147 11.31 -2.90 -4.69
CA MET A 147 11.45 -1.44 -4.54
C MET A 147 11.04 -0.70 -5.82
N GLY A 148 11.42 -1.21 -6.98
CA GLY A 148 11.07 -0.62 -8.27
C GLY A 148 9.57 -0.64 -8.54
N ALA A 149 8.92 -1.77 -8.30
CA ALA A 149 7.48 -1.91 -8.44
C ALA A 149 6.72 -0.97 -7.49
N THR A 150 7.13 -0.92 -6.22
CA THR A 150 6.50 -0.08 -5.21
C THR A 150 6.71 1.41 -5.51
N ALA A 151 7.92 1.81 -5.90
CA ALA A 151 8.23 3.21 -6.25
C ALA A 151 7.43 3.69 -7.47
N GLY A 152 7.25 2.84 -8.48
CA GLY A 152 6.43 3.13 -9.65
C GLY A 152 4.96 3.34 -9.27
N THR A 153 4.38 2.41 -8.53
CA THR A 153 2.98 2.47 -8.08
C THR A 153 2.72 3.72 -7.23
N ILE A 154 3.54 3.98 -6.21
CA ILE A 154 3.39 5.15 -5.33
C ILE A 154 3.50 6.44 -6.12
N SER A 155 4.38 6.51 -7.11
CA SER A 155 4.54 7.72 -7.93
C SER A 155 3.27 8.04 -8.73
N LEU A 156 2.62 7.03 -9.31
CA LEU A 156 1.36 7.19 -10.06
C LEU A 156 0.22 7.57 -9.11
N VAL A 157 0.07 6.87 -8.01
CA VAL A 157 -0.96 7.14 -6.99
C VAL A 157 -0.79 8.53 -6.38
N THR A 158 0.45 8.98 -6.14
CA THR A 158 0.72 10.34 -5.64
C THR A 158 0.15 11.41 -6.56
N ALA A 159 0.23 11.25 -7.88
CA ALA A 159 -0.37 12.21 -8.83
C ALA A 159 -1.89 12.29 -8.69
N ASP A 160 -2.56 11.16 -8.49
CA ASP A 160 -4.01 11.12 -8.35
C ASP A 160 -4.52 11.81 -7.07
N PHE A 161 -3.74 11.82 -6.01
CA PHE A 161 -4.06 12.56 -4.78
C PHE A 161 -3.57 14.00 -4.82
N ALA A 162 -2.44 14.29 -5.46
CA ALA A 162 -1.83 15.62 -5.48
C ALA A 162 -2.72 16.68 -6.15
N ARG A 163 -3.57 16.29 -7.09
CA ARG A 163 -4.53 17.20 -7.74
C ARG A 163 -5.54 17.82 -6.76
N TYR A 164 -5.72 17.24 -5.57
CA TYR A 164 -6.61 17.75 -4.51
C TYR A 164 -5.86 18.54 -3.44
N CYS A 165 -4.55 18.64 -3.50
CA CYS A 165 -3.74 19.44 -2.58
C CYS A 165 -4.06 20.93 -2.70
N ARG A 166 -3.89 21.66 -1.60
CA ARG A 166 -4.12 23.11 -1.57
C ARG A 166 -2.86 23.90 -1.92
N THR A 167 -1.71 23.39 -1.53
CA THR A 167 -0.42 24.06 -1.73
C THR A 167 0.64 23.12 -2.31
N LYS A 168 1.68 23.69 -2.92
CA LYS A 168 2.86 22.91 -3.37
C LYS A 168 3.60 22.23 -2.22
N LYS A 169 3.48 22.75 -0.99
CA LYS A 169 4.06 22.13 0.21
C LYS A 169 3.33 20.82 0.52
N ASP A 170 2.00 20.79 0.39
CA ASP A 170 1.19 19.59 0.61
C ASP A 170 1.57 18.48 -0.37
N VAL A 171 1.83 18.83 -1.63
CA VAL A 171 2.32 17.86 -2.65
C VAL A 171 3.67 17.27 -2.24
N THR A 172 4.57 18.10 -1.71
CA THR A 172 5.89 17.64 -1.26
C THR A 172 5.76 16.73 -0.04
N ILE A 173 4.90 17.09 0.92
CA ILE A 173 4.61 16.25 2.10
C ILE A 173 3.99 14.92 1.66
N LEU A 174 3.00 14.93 0.78
CA LEU A 174 2.38 13.73 0.24
C LEU A 174 3.39 12.81 -0.44
N ALA A 175 4.27 13.36 -1.28
CA ALA A 175 5.26 12.60 -2.02
C ALA A 175 6.39 12.01 -1.16
N ILE A 176 6.63 12.56 0.02
CA ILE A 176 7.69 12.11 0.96
C ILE A 176 7.08 11.29 2.09
N ALA A 177 6.05 11.81 2.75
CA ALA A 177 5.47 11.19 3.93
C ALA A 177 4.80 9.84 3.61
N GLY A 178 4.09 9.73 2.49
CA GLY A 178 3.45 8.47 2.08
C GLY A 178 4.47 7.32 1.93
N PRO A 179 5.46 7.45 1.03
CA PRO A 179 6.50 6.43 0.87
C PRO A 179 7.33 6.17 2.13
N LEU A 180 7.65 7.23 2.89
CA LEU A 180 8.41 7.08 4.14
C LEU A 180 7.63 6.27 5.18
N THR A 181 6.36 6.58 5.37
CA THR A 181 5.53 5.87 6.34
C THR A 181 5.29 4.43 5.91
N GLN A 182 4.88 4.21 4.67
CA GLN A 182 4.49 2.89 4.21
C GLN A 182 5.71 1.97 3.99
N ASN A 183 6.75 2.43 3.31
CA ASN A 183 7.87 1.56 2.95
C ASN A 183 8.95 1.47 4.03
N PHE A 184 9.08 2.47 4.88
CA PHE A 184 10.13 2.46 5.90
C PHE A 184 9.55 2.07 7.26
N ILE A 185 8.60 2.83 7.76
CA ILE A 185 8.06 2.60 9.11
C ILE A 185 7.30 1.28 9.16
N MET A 186 6.37 1.02 8.24
CA MET A 186 5.59 -0.22 8.26
C MET A 186 6.40 -1.46 7.97
N THR A 187 7.46 -1.37 7.14
CA THR A 187 8.36 -2.51 6.91
C THR A 187 9.16 -2.84 8.15
N ILE A 188 9.68 -1.83 8.87
CA ILE A 188 10.39 -2.04 10.14
C ILE A 188 9.45 -2.63 11.18
N LEU A 189 8.24 -2.06 11.34
CA LEU A 189 7.25 -2.58 12.27
C LEU A 189 6.87 -4.02 11.94
N GLY A 190 6.61 -4.33 10.67
CA GLY A 190 6.33 -5.68 10.20
C GLY A 190 7.46 -6.66 10.49
N ALA A 191 8.70 -6.27 10.22
CA ALA A 191 9.87 -7.10 10.50
C ALA A 191 10.05 -7.37 12.01
N LEU A 192 9.77 -6.38 12.85
CA LEU A 192 9.85 -6.52 14.31
C LEU A 192 8.73 -7.41 14.89
N ILE A 193 7.58 -7.52 14.22
CA ILE A 193 6.43 -8.30 14.71
C ILE A 193 6.55 -9.78 14.31
N VAL A 194 7.21 -10.10 13.22
CA VAL A 194 7.28 -11.47 12.65
C VAL A 194 8.31 -12.35 13.35
N ILE A 195 9.15 -11.82 14.20
CA ILE A 195 10.19 -12.56 14.95
C ILE A 195 9.68 -12.98 16.32
#